data_628169eb75ff63f36e06f3493aa92f2d
#
_entry.id   628169eb75ff63f36e06f3493aa92f2d
#
_cell.length_a   1.000
_cell.length_b   1.000
_cell.length_c   1.000
_cell.angle_alpha   90.00
_cell.angle_beta   90.00
_cell.angle_gamma   90.00
#
_symmetry.space_group_name_H-M   'P 1'
#
loop_
_entity.id
_entity.type
_entity.pdbx_description
1 polymer ?
#
loop_
_entity_poly.entity_id
_entity_poly.type
_entity_poly.pdbx_seq_one_letter_code
_entity_poly.pdbx_strand_id
1 'polypeptide(L)'
;MTTVPMITLLYSGNFGLGHELETVLHAVHRLNSDVNLQVLLVGGGKGLAETRRLVKELRLMNIEFRPPVPLYRLTDLLASGDIHLVSQKARTEGLIVPSKIYGTLSVGRPVIFIGPQKCEVADIVRLSGCGFVIAPGDVESASRALSQLVLDAELRKTMGQRAMRYYREKFGRKRSVARIIDVIEQVAGNGQLDSQPVPLIDKGLANDK
;
A
#
# COMPACT_ATOMS: atom_id res chain seq x y z
N MET A 1 -5.95 3.09 34.06
CA MET A 1 -5.42 2.18 33.03
C MET A 1 -5.67 2.83 31.68
N THR A 2 -4.65 3.34 31.03
CA THR A 2 -4.74 3.86 29.66
C THR A 2 -4.92 2.68 28.72
N THR A 3 -6.11 2.52 28.16
CA THR A 3 -6.34 1.51 27.12
C THR A 3 -5.49 1.85 25.92
N VAL A 4 -4.56 0.97 25.55
CA VAL A 4 -3.80 1.11 24.28
C VAL A 4 -4.80 1.06 23.14
N PRO A 5 -4.87 2.07 22.27
CA PRO A 5 -5.84 2.09 21.18
C PRO A 5 -5.60 0.90 20.24
N MET A 6 -6.68 0.31 19.74
CA MET A 6 -6.62 -0.74 18.73
C MET A 6 -6.19 -0.12 17.41
N ILE A 7 -5.14 -0.65 16.79
CA ILE A 7 -4.61 -0.21 15.50
C ILE A 7 -5.16 -1.08 14.39
N THR A 8 -5.65 -0.48 13.32
CA THR A 8 -6.24 -1.18 12.18
C THR A 8 -5.25 -1.25 11.02
N LEU A 9 -4.82 -2.47 10.67
CA LEU A 9 -4.17 -2.76 9.40
C LEU A 9 -5.25 -3.00 8.33
N LEU A 10 -5.35 -2.13 7.35
CA LEU A 10 -6.36 -2.20 6.29
C LEU A 10 -5.77 -2.74 4.98
N TYR A 11 -6.37 -3.80 4.46
CA TYR A 11 -6.29 -4.16 3.05
C TYR A 11 -7.62 -3.86 2.37
N SER A 12 -7.62 -3.05 1.32
CA SER A 12 -8.83 -2.74 0.56
C SER A 12 -8.61 -3.00 -0.93
N GLY A 13 -9.46 -3.85 -1.53
CA GLY A 13 -9.48 -4.08 -2.97
C GLY A 13 -9.71 -5.53 -3.38
N ASN A 14 -9.39 -5.85 -4.63
CA ASN A 14 -9.59 -7.18 -5.18
C ASN A 14 -8.58 -8.18 -4.57
N PHE A 15 -9.08 -9.34 -4.11
CA PHE A 15 -8.27 -10.52 -3.77
C PHE A 15 -7.94 -11.29 -5.06
N GLY A 16 -7.17 -10.64 -5.95
CA GLY A 16 -6.76 -11.23 -7.21
C GLY A 16 -5.58 -12.18 -7.07
N LEU A 17 -5.33 -12.97 -8.12
CA LEU A 17 -4.22 -13.93 -8.16
C LEU A 17 -2.83 -13.26 -8.13
N GLY A 18 -2.76 -11.95 -8.38
CA GLY A 18 -1.54 -11.15 -8.34
C GLY A 18 -1.18 -10.59 -6.96
N HIS A 19 -2.01 -10.80 -5.94
CA HIS A 19 -1.76 -10.29 -4.58
C HIS A 19 -1.15 -11.36 -3.68
N GLU A 20 -0.31 -10.92 -2.78
CA GLU A 20 0.40 -11.73 -1.80
C GLU A 20 -0.05 -11.28 -0.40
N LEU A 21 -0.78 -12.13 0.32
CA LEU A 21 -1.27 -11.87 1.67
C LEU A 21 -0.72 -12.87 2.69
N GLU A 22 -0.08 -13.94 2.22
CA GLU A 22 0.43 -15.02 3.06
C GLU A 22 1.49 -14.48 4.05
N THR A 23 2.44 -13.71 3.57
CA THR A 23 3.52 -13.14 4.39
C THR A 23 2.97 -12.29 5.55
N VAL A 24 1.99 -11.41 5.28
CA VAL A 24 1.43 -10.57 6.34
C VAL A 24 0.60 -11.38 7.33
N LEU A 25 -0.15 -12.38 6.88
CA LEU A 25 -0.93 -13.22 7.78
C LEU A 25 -0.04 -14.05 8.71
N HIS A 26 1.06 -14.59 8.22
CA HIS A 26 2.09 -15.23 9.05
C HIS A 26 2.76 -14.22 9.99
N ALA A 27 3.00 -13.00 9.56
CA ALA A 27 3.55 -11.95 10.41
C ALA A 27 2.59 -11.58 11.55
N VAL A 28 1.29 -11.45 11.27
CA VAL A 28 0.25 -11.23 12.28
C VAL A 28 0.18 -12.39 13.25
N HIS A 29 0.24 -13.63 12.77
CA HIS A 29 0.29 -14.82 13.63
C HIS A 29 1.49 -14.81 14.58
N ARG A 30 2.67 -14.41 14.08
CA ARG A 30 3.89 -14.31 14.88
C ARG A 30 3.83 -13.24 15.97
N LEU A 31 3.12 -12.13 15.72
CA LEU A 31 2.93 -11.07 16.72
C LEU A 31 2.01 -11.49 17.87
N ASN A 32 1.18 -12.52 17.64
CA ASN A 32 0.24 -13.06 18.60
C ASN A 32 -0.60 -11.96 19.30
N SER A 33 -0.96 -12.15 20.57
CA SER A 33 -1.73 -11.19 21.37
C SER A 33 -0.88 -10.03 21.97
N ASP A 34 0.39 -9.95 21.62
CA ASP A 34 1.33 -8.97 22.24
C ASP A 34 1.07 -7.52 21.78
N VAL A 35 0.28 -7.36 20.71
CA VAL A 35 -0.04 -6.05 20.13
C VAL A 35 -1.53 -5.88 19.92
N ASN A 36 -2.06 -4.69 20.21
CA ASN A 36 -3.47 -4.37 19.98
C ASN A 36 -3.73 -4.04 18.49
N LEU A 37 -3.73 -5.08 17.66
CA LEU A 37 -3.86 -5.00 16.20
C LEU A 37 -5.12 -5.71 15.72
N GLN A 38 -5.94 -5.03 14.93
CA GLN A 38 -7.00 -5.60 14.11
C GLN A 38 -6.60 -5.55 12.64
N VAL A 39 -6.87 -6.61 11.90
CA VAL A 39 -6.67 -6.63 10.45
C VAL A 39 -8.05 -6.61 9.77
N LEU A 40 -8.28 -5.59 8.97
CA LEU A 40 -9.50 -5.41 8.20
C LEU A 40 -9.23 -5.70 6.72
N LEU A 41 -9.84 -6.77 6.21
CA LEU A 41 -9.71 -7.24 4.84
C LEU A 41 -11.00 -6.94 4.08
N VAL A 42 -10.99 -5.90 3.24
CA VAL A 42 -12.18 -5.41 2.54
C VAL A 42 -12.07 -5.69 1.05
N GLY A 43 -13.06 -6.40 0.49
CA GLY A 43 -13.10 -6.68 -0.93
C GLY A 43 -13.67 -8.04 -1.29
N GLY A 44 -13.42 -8.44 -2.53
CA GLY A 44 -13.81 -9.73 -3.09
C GLY A 44 -12.77 -10.21 -4.11
N GLY A 45 -12.98 -11.37 -4.69
CA GLY A 45 -12.11 -11.90 -5.74
C GLY A 45 -11.72 -13.35 -5.55
N LYS A 46 -11.04 -13.91 -6.54
CA LYS A 46 -10.75 -15.36 -6.62
C LYS A 46 -9.86 -15.88 -5.47
N GLY A 47 -9.01 -15.03 -4.91
CA GLY A 47 -8.12 -15.40 -3.78
C GLY A 47 -8.75 -15.31 -2.40
N LEU A 48 -10.00 -14.82 -2.28
CA LEU A 48 -10.65 -14.64 -0.98
C LEU A 48 -10.82 -15.93 -0.20
N ALA A 49 -11.22 -17.02 -0.89
CA ALA A 49 -11.42 -18.33 -0.26
C ALA A 49 -10.11 -18.88 0.31
N GLU A 50 -9.00 -18.75 -0.42
CA GLU A 50 -7.66 -19.16 0.02
C GLU A 50 -7.20 -18.34 1.23
N THR A 51 -7.40 -17.00 1.18
CA THR A 51 -7.09 -16.12 2.31
C THR A 51 -7.88 -16.52 3.56
N ARG A 52 -9.18 -16.80 3.44
CA ARG A 52 -10.02 -17.26 4.56
C ARG A 52 -9.55 -18.60 5.13
N ARG A 53 -9.15 -19.55 4.25
CA ARG A 53 -8.60 -20.83 4.66
C ARG A 53 -7.34 -20.63 5.50
N LEU A 54 -6.39 -19.82 5.02
CA LEU A 54 -5.15 -19.55 5.74
C LEU A 54 -5.39 -18.87 7.09
N VAL A 55 -6.30 -17.89 7.17
CA VAL A 55 -6.71 -17.25 8.44
C VAL A 55 -7.22 -18.28 9.45
N LYS A 56 -8.03 -19.25 8.99
CA LYS A 56 -8.53 -20.33 9.83
C LYS A 56 -7.42 -21.30 10.26
N GLU A 57 -6.53 -21.69 9.36
CA GLU A 57 -5.38 -22.56 9.63
C GLU A 57 -4.45 -21.95 10.68
N LEU A 58 -4.17 -20.65 10.55
CA LEU A 58 -3.35 -19.87 11.50
C LEU A 58 -4.11 -19.49 12.78
N ARG A 59 -5.40 -19.79 12.90
CA ARG A 59 -6.27 -19.46 14.05
C ARG A 59 -6.21 -17.97 14.41
N LEU A 60 -6.20 -17.09 13.41
CA LEU A 60 -6.17 -15.64 13.63
C LEU A 60 -7.56 -15.14 14.03
N MET A 61 -7.68 -14.60 15.25
CA MET A 61 -8.96 -14.14 15.81
C MET A 61 -9.19 -12.63 15.58
N ASN A 62 -8.15 -11.90 15.20
CA ASN A 62 -8.15 -10.45 15.00
C ASN A 62 -8.28 -10.04 13.53
N ILE A 63 -8.82 -10.92 12.68
CA ILE A 63 -9.06 -10.66 11.25
C ILE A 63 -10.55 -10.49 11.01
N GLU A 64 -10.92 -9.38 10.39
CA GLU A 64 -12.28 -9.12 9.94
C GLU A 64 -12.35 -9.03 8.41
N PHE A 65 -13.32 -9.73 7.81
CA PHE A 65 -13.58 -9.68 6.37
C PHE A 65 -14.85 -8.86 6.11
N ARG A 66 -14.77 -7.86 5.25
CA ARG A 66 -15.92 -7.08 4.79
C ARG A 66 -16.08 -7.14 3.27
N PRO A 67 -17.30 -7.04 2.76
CA PRO A 67 -17.55 -6.92 1.32
C PRO A 67 -16.98 -5.60 0.77
N PRO A 68 -16.82 -5.46 -0.57
CA PRO A 68 -16.45 -4.19 -1.18
C PRO A 68 -17.42 -3.08 -0.80
N VAL A 69 -16.92 -1.87 -0.61
CA VAL A 69 -17.75 -0.69 -0.38
C VAL A 69 -18.04 0.04 -1.70
N PRO A 70 -19.18 0.74 -1.81
CA PRO A 70 -19.44 1.65 -2.92
C PRO A 70 -18.37 2.74 -3.02
N LEU A 71 -18.11 3.22 -4.25
CA LEU A 71 -17.04 4.19 -4.52
C LEU A 71 -17.13 5.45 -3.65
N TYR A 72 -18.35 5.96 -3.39
CA TYR A 72 -18.57 7.14 -2.55
C TYR A 72 -18.19 6.94 -1.08
N ARG A 73 -18.03 5.68 -0.61
CA ARG A 73 -17.58 5.32 0.74
C ARG A 73 -16.08 4.99 0.79
N LEU A 74 -15.40 5.00 -0.36
CA LEU A 74 -14.00 4.54 -0.43
C LEU A 74 -13.06 5.42 0.41
N THR A 75 -13.24 6.73 0.37
CA THR A 75 -12.40 7.66 1.17
C THR A 75 -12.56 7.41 2.66
N ASP A 76 -13.80 7.21 3.15
CA ASP A 76 -14.07 6.91 4.55
C ASP A 76 -13.43 5.58 4.97
N LEU A 77 -13.55 4.55 4.10
CA LEU A 77 -12.89 3.27 4.33
C LEU A 77 -11.38 3.42 4.42
N LEU A 78 -10.75 4.11 3.46
CA LEU A 78 -9.30 4.30 3.46
C LEU A 78 -8.85 5.10 4.69
N ALA A 79 -9.59 6.12 5.11
CA ALA A 79 -9.30 6.91 6.30
C ALA A 79 -9.42 6.10 7.60
N SER A 80 -10.23 5.04 7.63
CA SER A 80 -10.46 4.20 8.82
C SER A 80 -9.28 3.27 9.16
N GLY A 81 -8.37 3.01 8.21
CA GLY A 81 -7.16 2.25 8.48
C GLY A 81 -6.06 3.13 9.07
N ASP A 82 -5.35 2.64 10.08
CA ASP A 82 -4.17 3.31 10.64
C ASP A 82 -2.90 2.98 9.86
N ILE A 83 -2.85 1.77 9.30
CA ILE A 83 -1.76 1.24 8.48
C ILE A 83 -2.42 0.59 7.25
N HIS A 84 -1.84 0.77 6.07
CA HIS A 84 -2.34 0.13 4.86
C HIS A 84 -1.41 -0.97 4.36
N LEU A 85 -2.01 -2.09 3.98
CA LEU A 85 -1.34 -3.17 3.29
C LEU A 85 -1.52 -3.02 1.77
N VAL A 86 -0.41 -2.95 1.06
CA VAL A 86 -0.34 -3.08 -0.39
C VAL A 86 0.48 -4.32 -0.71
N SER A 87 0.01 -5.16 -1.61
CA SER A 87 0.71 -6.41 -1.92
C SER A 87 0.75 -6.70 -3.42
N GLN A 88 1.81 -7.39 -3.84
CA GLN A 88 2.05 -7.82 -5.21
C GLN A 88 2.88 -9.10 -5.23
N LYS A 89 2.45 -10.13 -5.96
CA LYS A 89 3.27 -11.33 -6.17
C LYS A 89 4.46 -11.03 -7.08
N ALA A 90 5.61 -11.62 -6.80
CA ALA A 90 6.82 -11.42 -7.59
C ALA A 90 6.63 -11.69 -9.10
N ARG A 91 5.87 -12.74 -9.45
CA ARG A 91 5.57 -13.11 -10.85
C ARG A 91 4.76 -12.07 -11.63
N THR A 92 4.22 -11.05 -10.97
CA THR A 92 3.45 -9.97 -11.62
C THR A 92 4.23 -8.67 -11.73
N GLU A 93 5.53 -8.71 -11.46
CA GLU A 93 6.46 -7.59 -11.67
C GLU A 93 6.43 -7.17 -13.15
N GLY A 94 6.31 -5.86 -13.40
CA GLY A 94 6.19 -5.32 -14.76
C GLY A 94 4.84 -5.53 -15.45
N LEU A 95 3.95 -6.39 -14.92
CA LEU A 95 2.64 -6.67 -15.51
C LEU A 95 1.51 -5.85 -14.89
N ILE A 96 1.60 -5.55 -13.59
CA ILE A 96 0.59 -4.78 -12.86
C ILE A 96 1.26 -3.79 -11.91
N VAL A 97 0.58 -2.66 -11.71
CA VAL A 97 0.91 -1.72 -10.63
C VAL A 97 -0.30 -1.69 -9.68
N PRO A 98 -0.12 -2.09 -8.41
CA PRO A 98 -1.21 -2.04 -7.43
C PRO A 98 -1.68 -0.61 -7.17
N SER A 99 -2.75 -0.18 -7.83
CA SER A 99 -3.31 1.19 -7.75
C SER A 99 -3.75 1.62 -6.35
N LYS A 100 -3.91 0.67 -5.42
CA LYS A 100 -4.20 0.93 -3.99
C LYS A 100 -3.20 1.90 -3.36
N ILE A 101 -1.93 1.89 -3.82
CA ILE A 101 -0.90 2.78 -3.28
C ILE A 101 -1.32 4.25 -3.34
N TYR A 102 -1.91 4.69 -4.45
CA TYR A 102 -2.32 6.08 -4.63
C TYR A 102 -3.44 6.49 -3.68
N GLY A 103 -4.42 5.61 -3.45
CA GLY A 103 -5.49 5.83 -2.46
C GLY A 103 -4.94 5.94 -1.05
N THR A 104 -4.01 5.06 -0.66
CA THR A 104 -3.36 5.10 0.65
C THR A 104 -2.57 6.39 0.87
N LEU A 105 -1.76 6.79 -0.11
CA LEU A 105 -1.00 8.04 -0.06
C LEU A 105 -1.93 9.25 0.09
N SER A 106 -3.08 9.25 -0.59
CA SER A 106 -4.03 10.37 -0.59
C SER A 106 -4.70 10.60 0.76
N VAL A 107 -4.83 9.57 1.60
CA VAL A 107 -5.39 9.67 2.96
C VAL A 107 -4.29 9.82 4.03
N GLY A 108 -3.03 9.89 3.64
CA GLY A 108 -1.91 10.15 4.55
C GLY A 108 -1.71 9.07 5.59
N ARG A 109 -1.71 7.80 5.18
CA ARG A 109 -1.46 6.66 6.06
C ARG A 109 -0.18 5.94 5.71
N PRO A 110 0.53 5.36 6.68
CA PRO A 110 1.72 4.54 6.42
C PRO A 110 1.38 3.28 5.66
N VAL A 111 2.34 2.79 4.88
CA VAL A 111 2.21 1.63 4.00
C VAL A 111 3.12 0.51 4.46
N ILE A 112 2.61 -0.71 4.51
CA ILE A 112 3.39 -1.93 4.41
C ILE A 112 3.20 -2.47 3.00
N PHE A 113 4.24 -2.46 2.20
CA PHE A 113 4.24 -3.07 0.88
C PHE A 113 4.94 -4.42 0.92
N ILE A 114 4.21 -5.48 0.58
CA ILE A 114 4.77 -6.84 0.41
C ILE A 114 4.78 -7.16 -1.08
N GLY A 115 5.97 -7.24 -1.65
CA GLY A 115 6.10 -7.43 -3.09
C GLY A 115 7.54 -7.37 -3.62
N PRO A 116 7.68 -7.30 -4.96
CA PRO A 116 8.97 -7.16 -5.61
C PRO A 116 9.74 -5.94 -5.09
N GLN A 117 11.05 -6.14 -4.88
CA GLN A 117 11.91 -5.08 -4.35
C GLN A 117 12.25 -4.00 -5.39
N LYS A 118 12.14 -4.33 -6.68
CA LYS A 118 12.46 -3.44 -7.81
C LYS A 118 11.21 -3.22 -8.66
N CYS A 119 10.22 -2.50 -8.10
CA CYS A 119 9.00 -2.15 -8.83
C CYS A 119 8.53 -0.75 -8.44
N GLU A 120 7.63 -0.18 -9.22
CA GLU A 120 7.11 1.17 -9.03
C GLU A 120 6.59 1.41 -7.61
N VAL A 121 5.83 0.48 -7.04
CA VAL A 121 5.30 0.64 -5.67
C VAL A 121 6.42 0.65 -4.64
N ALA A 122 7.43 -0.22 -4.78
CA ALA A 122 8.59 -0.23 -3.90
C ALA A 122 9.34 1.11 -3.96
N ASP A 123 9.53 1.66 -5.16
CA ASP A 123 10.18 2.95 -5.37
C ASP A 123 9.34 4.10 -4.77
N ILE A 124 8.02 4.10 -4.96
CA ILE A 124 7.12 5.08 -4.32
C ILE A 124 7.28 5.05 -2.80
N VAL A 125 7.23 3.86 -2.18
CA VAL A 125 7.33 3.72 -0.72
C VAL A 125 8.69 4.20 -0.20
N ARG A 126 9.79 3.86 -0.88
CA ARG A 126 11.15 4.28 -0.50
C ARG A 126 11.35 5.78 -0.68
N LEU A 127 11.02 6.32 -1.86
CA LEU A 127 11.22 7.74 -2.19
C LEU A 127 10.36 8.66 -1.33
N SER A 128 9.14 8.24 -1.00
CA SER A 128 8.28 9.01 -0.11
C SER A 128 8.65 8.86 1.37
N GLY A 129 9.31 7.76 1.75
CA GLY A 129 9.54 7.41 3.16
C GLY A 129 8.24 7.19 3.92
N CYS A 130 7.19 6.72 3.24
CA CYS A 130 5.86 6.55 3.81
C CYS A 130 5.62 5.17 4.44
N GLY A 131 6.61 4.26 4.44
CA GLY A 131 6.38 2.91 4.94
C GLY A 131 7.54 1.96 4.72
N PHE A 132 7.23 0.68 4.71
CA PHE A 132 8.18 -0.42 4.59
C PHE A 132 7.97 -1.23 3.31
N VAL A 133 9.07 -1.62 2.67
CA VAL A 133 9.10 -2.53 1.52
C VAL A 133 9.65 -3.87 1.97
N ILE A 134 8.85 -4.92 1.85
CA ILE A 134 9.14 -6.24 2.38
C ILE A 134 9.06 -7.26 1.25
N ALA A 135 10.00 -8.18 1.19
CA ALA A 135 9.97 -9.25 0.21
C ALA A 135 8.87 -10.28 0.54
N PRO A 136 8.21 -10.87 -0.46
CA PRO A 136 7.33 -12.01 -0.24
C PRO A 136 8.06 -13.14 0.50
N GLY A 137 7.43 -13.69 1.55
CA GLY A 137 8.00 -14.72 2.41
C GLY A 137 8.86 -14.21 3.58
N ASP A 138 9.24 -12.93 3.61
CA ASP A 138 9.99 -12.34 4.73
C ASP A 138 9.05 -11.97 5.90
N VAL A 139 8.59 -13.02 6.56
CA VAL A 139 7.67 -12.91 7.73
C VAL A 139 8.30 -12.14 8.88
N GLU A 140 9.62 -12.27 9.07
CA GLU A 140 10.30 -11.61 10.17
C GLU A 140 10.33 -10.09 10.00
N SER A 141 10.73 -9.60 8.82
CA SER A 141 10.70 -8.17 8.51
C SER A 141 9.28 -7.60 8.53
N ALA A 142 8.28 -8.38 8.08
CA ALA A 142 6.88 -7.99 8.14
C ALA A 142 6.39 -7.86 9.59
N SER A 143 6.75 -8.79 10.47
CA SER A 143 6.42 -8.74 11.90
C SER A 143 7.06 -7.53 12.58
N ARG A 144 8.35 -7.27 12.32
CA ARG A 144 9.05 -6.09 12.87
C ARG A 144 8.39 -4.78 12.42
N ALA A 145 8.11 -4.64 11.14
CA ALA A 145 7.47 -3.45 10.58
C ALA A 145 6.07 -3.21 11.16
N LEU A 146 5.26 -4.27 11.28
CA LEU A 146 3.95 -4.21 11.94
C LEU A 146 4.07 -3.79 13.40
N SER A 147 4.96 -4.43 14.17
CA SER A 147 5.17 -4.10 15.58
C SER A 147 5.58 -2.64 15.76
N GLN A 148 6.53 -2.16 14.96
CA GLN A 148 6.95 -0.75 15.00
C GLN A 148 5.78 0.20 14.73
N LEU A 149 4.99 -0.06 13.66
CA LEU A 149 3.86 0.79 13.33
C LEU A 149 2.71 0.69 14.33
N VAL A 150 2.51 -0.44 15.01
CA VAL A 150 1.48 -0.57 16.06
C VAL A 150 1.90 0.19 17.32
N LEU A 151 3.16 0.11 17.73
CA LEU A 151 3.63 0.66 18.98
C LEU A 151 3.99 2.15 18.89
N ASP A 152 4.43 2.64 17.73
CA ASP A 152 4.92 4.01 17.55
C ASP A 152 3.92 4.89 16.79
N ALA A 153 3.14 5.68 17.54
CA ALA A 153 2.16 6.61 16.98
C ALA A 153 2.80 7.77 16.20
N GLU A 154 3.96 8.27 16.66
CA GLU A 154 4.67 9.37 16.00
C GLU A 154 5.30 8.90 14.67
N LEU A 155 5.78 7.67 14.62
CA LEU A 155 6.23 7.06 13.37
C LEU A 155 5.07 6.96 12.35
N ARG A 156 3.89 6.46 12.78
CA ARG A 156 2.70 6.42 11.90
C ARG A 156 2.34 7.81 11.37
N LYS A 157 2.31 8.81 12.24
CA LYS A 157 1.99 10.19 11.89
C LYS A 157 3.01 10.77 10.90
N THR A 158 4.30 10.59 11.17
CA THR A 158 5.38 11.08 10.31
C THR A 158 5.33 10.43 8.92
N MET A 159 5.18 9.11 8.85
CA MET A 159 5.04 8.39 7.58
C MET A 159 3.78 8.80 6.83
N GLY A 160 2.65 8.99 7.53
CA GLY A 160 1.41 9.47 6.94
C GLY A 160 1.54 10.88 6.34
N GLN A 161 2.21 11.79 7.03
CA GLN A 161 2.50 13.14 6.52
C GLN A 161 3.37 13.09 5.25
N ARG A 162 4.39 12.23 5.22
CA ARG A 162 5.24 12.00 4.06
C ARG A 162 4.44 11.42 2.88
N ALA A 163 3.55 10.45 3.15
CA ALA A 163 2.65 9.89 2.14
C ALA A 163 1.78 10.96 1.48
N MET A 164 1.11 11.79 2.27
CA MET A 164 0.23 12.85 1.78
C MET A 164 1.00 13.92 0.99
N ARG A 165 2.19 14.34 1.49
CA ARG A 165 3.05 15.30 0.79
C ARG A 165 3.45 14.75 -0.58
N TYR A 166 3.96 13.52 -0.63
CA TYR A 166 4.38 12.86 -1.86
C TYR A 166 3.22 12.72 -2.87
N TYR A 167 2.02 12.35 -2.37
CA TYR A 167 0.82 12.29 -3.20
C TYR A 167 0.51 13.64 -3.86
N ARG A 168 0.48 14.72 -3.07
CA ARG A 168 0.19 16.07 -3.58
C ARG A 168 1.22 16.52 -4.62
N GLU A 169 2.47 16.22 -4.39
CA GLU A 169 3.58 16.63 -5.26
C GLU A 169 3.66 15.82 -6.55
N LYS A 170 3.33 14.53 -6.51
CA LYS A 170 3.55 13.62 -7.67
C LYS A 170 2.26 13.19 -8.36
N PHE A 171 1.16 12.99 -7.62
CA PHE A 171 -0.08 12.35 -8.12
C PHE A 171 -1.33 13.20 -7.93
N GLY A 172 -1.20 14.43 -7.42
CA GLY A 172 -2.34 15.33 -7.26
C GLY A 172 -3.07 15.58 -8.59
N ARG A 173 -4.42 15.62 -8.56
CA ARG A 173 -5.27 15.72 -9.76
C ARG A 173 -4.83 16.82 -10.73
N LYS A 174 -4.53 18.03 -10.22
CA LYS A 174 -4.11 19.15 -11.07
C LYS A 174 -2.84 18.83 -11.87
N ARG A 175 -1.86 18.20 -11.20
CA ARG A 175 -0.59 17.83 -11.84
C ARG A 175 -0.76 16.68 -12.83
N SER A 176 -1.56 15.67 -12.49
CA SER A 176 -1.83 14.55 -13.40
C SER A 176 -2.54 15.03 -14.67
N VAL A 177 -3.52 15.92 -14.52
CA VAL A 177 -4.23 16.52 -15.68
C VAL A 177 -3.27 17.37 -16.52
N ALA A 178 -2.44 18.23 -15.91
CA ALA A 178 -1.45 19.03 -16.63
C ALA A 178 -0.49 18.14 -17.45
N ARG A 179 0.04 17.07 -16.85
CA ARG A 179 0.93 16.11 -17.56
C ARG A 179 0.25 15.43 -18.74
N ILE A 180 -1.04 15.09 -18.62
CA ILE A 180 -1.80 14.49 -19.73
C ILE A 180 -1.97 15.52 -20.85
N ILE A 181 -2.29 16.78 -20.51
CA ILE A 181 -2.40 17.87 -21.48
C ILE A 181 -1.07 18.09 -22.20
N ASP A 182 0.02 18.19 -21.44
CA ASP A 182 1.37 18.36 -22.02
C ASP A 182 1.71 17.27 -23.03
N VAL A 183 1.40 15.99 -22.70
CA VAL A 183 1.63 14.87 -23.64
C VAL A 183 0.75 15.00 -24.89
N ILE A 184 -0.52 15.36 -24.71
CA ILE A 184 -1.45 15.54 -25.87
C ILE A 184 -0.96 16.67 -26.75
N GLU A 185 -0.54 17.81 -26.18
CA GLU A 185 -0.02 18.97 -26.92
C GLU A 185 1.28 18.64 -27.68
N GLN A 186 2.20 17.89 -27.04
CA GLN A 186 3.42 17.41 -27.70
C GLN A 186 3.12 16.50 -28.90
N VAL A 187 2.18 15.57 -28.75
CA VAL A 187 1.78 14.67 -29.84
C VAL A 187 1.07 15.44 -30.95
N ALA A 188 0.18 16.36 -30.61
CA ALA A 188 -0.58 17.16 -31.59
C ALA A 188 0.32 18.18 -32.31
N GLY A 189 1.34 18.73 -31.64
CA GLY A 189 2.24 19.73 -32.20
C GLY A 189 3.38 19.18 -33.07
N ASN A 190 3.89 17.98 -32.75
CA ASN A 190 5.09 17.42 -33.39
C ASN A 190 4.85 16.25 -34.36
N GLY A 191 3.64 15.71 -34.48
CA GLY A 191 3.35 14.59 -35.38
C GLY A 191 4.18 13.30 -35.18
N GLN A 192 5.10 13.28 -34.22
CA GLN A 192 5.93 12.12 -33.86
C GLN A 192 5.98 11.96 -32.33
N LEU A 193 5.50 10.83 -31.87
CA LEU A 193 5.79 10.33 -30.53
C LEU A 193 7.25 9.89 -30.48
N ASP A 194 8.08 10.61 -29.74
CA ASP A 194 9.35 10.06 -29.31
C ASP A 194 9.05 8.83 -28.42
N SER A 195 9.47 7.65 -28.87
CA SER A 195 9.08 6.35 -28.28
C SER A 195 9.74 6.07 -26.91
N GLN A 196 10.24 7.08 -26.24
CA GLN A 196 10.75 6.94 -24.87
C GLN A 196 9.57 6.98 -23.88
N PRO A 197 9.40 5.96 -23.04
CA PRO A 197 8.39 6.01 -21.97
C PRO A 197 8.70 7.19 -21.06
N VAL A 198 7.73 8.10 -20.89
CA VAL A 198 7.85 9.19 -19.91
C VAL A 198 8.02 8.55 -18.54
N PRO A 199 9.15 8.74 -17.84
CA PRO A 199 9.37 8.12 -16.56
C PRO A 199 8.29 8.59 -15.59
N LEU A 200 7.48 7.66 -15.09
CA LEU A 200 6.39 7.90 -14.13
C LEU A 200 6.92 8.49 -12.81
N ILE A 201 8.20 8.32 -12.55
CA ILE A 201 8.90 8.81 -11.36
C ILE A 201 10.15 9.56 -11.81
N ASP A 202 10.20 10.85 -11.51
CA ASP A 202 11.40 11.65 -11.68
C ASP A 202 12.47 11.17 -10.69
N LYS A 203 13.50 10.49 -11.21
CA LYS A 203 14.64 9.99 -10.42
C LYS A 203 15.59 11.13 -9.99
N GLY A 204 15.25 12.39 -10.25
CA GLY A 204 16.11 13.56 -10.10
C GLY A 204 16.35 14.09 -8.70
N LEU A 205 15.98 13.37 -7.61
CA LEU A 205 16.20 13.82 -6.22
C LEU A 205 17.09 12.88 -5.38
N ALA A 206 17.98 12.12 -6.01
CA ALA A 206 18.92 11.25 -5.28
C ALA A 206 20.34 11.84 -5.16
N ASN A 207 20.55 13.16 -5.39
CA ASN A 207 21.83 13.78 -5.11
C ASN A 207 21.60 15.19 -4.54
N ASP A 208 21.49 15.29 -3.22
CA ASP A 208 22.13 16.33 -2.44
C ASP A 208 22.24 15.86 -0.98
N LYS A 209 23.47 15.88 -0.52
CA LYS A 209 24.14 15.46 0.72
C LYS A 209 23.33 15.57 2.00
#